data_99aea7a02865556355eb30ae01a7cd0e
#
_entry.id   99aea7a02865556355eb30ae01a7cd0e
#
_cell.length_a   1.000
_cell.length_b   1.000
_cell.length_c   1.000
_cell.angle_alpha   90.00
_cell.angle_beta   90.00
_cell.angle_gamma   90.00
#
_symmetry.space_group_name_H-M   'P 1'
#
loop_
_entity.id
_entity.type
_entity.pdbx_description
1 polymer ?
#
loop_
_entity_poly.entity_id
_entity_poly.type
_entity_poly.pdbx_seq_one_letter_code
_entity_poly.pdbx_strand_id
1 'polypeptide(L)'
;MLFHFIVVILWLHTKHDNKLIAMQATLSYACGISDIPLKGETIGQNLRQIAAKFPERTALISEYQQYRANYSEFLEQVEQVAKALMAHGIRRGDRVGIWSPNRYEWVLVQYATALMGAIMVNINPGYKLSGLRYALEQSRIDLLIASSHFRKT
;
A
#
# COMPACT_ATOMS: atom_id res chain seq x y z
N MET A 1 -8.93 -20.88 -4.05
CA MET A 1 -9.21 -20.18 -5.33
C MET A 1 -8.07 -19.23 -5.57
N LEU A 2 -7.16 -19.57 -6.51
CA LEU A 2 -5.86 -18.94 -6.70
C LEU A 2 -5.97 -17.48 -7.13
N PHE A 3 -5.22 -16.62 -6.45
CA PHE A 3 -5.06 -15.21 -6.80
C PHE A 3 -4.52 -15.07 -8.22
N HIS A 4 -5.32 -14.50 -9.13
CA HIS A 4 -4.86 -14.09 -10.47
C HIS A 4 -4.18 -12.71 -10.40
N PHE A 5 -3.16 -12.61 -9.53
CA PHE A 5 -2.20 -11.53 -9.58
C PHE A 5 -0.96 -12.03 -10.31
N ILE A 6 -0.66 -11.45 -11.46
CA ILE A 6 0.69 -11.54 -11.98
C ILE A 6 1.50 -10.49 -11.23
N VAL A 7 2.26 -10.94 -10.22
CA VAL A 7 3.28 -10.12 -9.59
C VAL A 7 4.45 -10.06 -10.57
N VAL A 8 4.58 -8.97 -11.32
CA VAL A 8 5.78 -8.72 -12.09
C VAL A 8 6.82 -8.15 -11.15
N ILE A 9 7.76 -8.97 -10.70
CA ILE A 9 8.90 -8.54 -9.88
C ILE A 9 9.96 -7.96 -10.82
N LEU A 10 10.01 -6.64 -10.93
CA LEU A 10 11.11 -5.93 -11.54
C LEU A 10 12.05 -5.46 -10.42
N TRP A 11 13.16 -6.16 -10.23
CA TRP A 11 14.27 -5.72 -9.39
C TRP A 11 15.00 -4.60 -10.10
N LEU A 12 14.72 -3.34 -9.74
CA LEU A 12 15.50 -2.19 -10.20
C LEU A 12 16.57 -1.85 -9.15
N HIS A 13 17.68 -2.58 -9.20
CA HIS A 13 18.82 -2.27 -8.33
C HIS A 13 19.63 -1.13 -8.94
N THR A 14 19.37 0.10 -8.51
CA THR A 14 20.32 1.20 -8.67
C THR A 14 20.77 1.65 -7.29
N LYS A 15 22.00 1.23 -6.90
CA LYS A 15 22.71 1.85 -5.78
C LYS A 15 23.02 3.30 -6.16
N HIS A 16 22.37 4.23 -5.48
CA HIS A 16 22.77 5.63 -5.53
C HIS A 16 23.32 6.06 -4.17
N ASP A 17 24.56 6.55 -4.20
CA ASP A 17 25.24 7.15 -3.06
C ASP A 17 24.46 8.36 -2.54
N ASN A 18 24.01 8.29 -1.30
CA ASN A 18 23.37 9.39 -0.59
C ASN A 18 24.42 10.41 -0.15
N LYS A 19 24.54 11.51 -0.88
CA LYS A 19 25.14 12.74 -0.34
C LYS A 19 24.02 13.56 0.31
N LEU A 20 23.89 13.43 1.62
CA LEU A 20 22.99 14.23 2.45
C LEU A 20 23.47 15.70 2.45
N ILE A 21 22.77 16.57 1.76
CA ILE A 21 22.85 18.02 1.95
C ILE A 21 21.94 18.32 3.14
N ALA A 22 22.52 18.61 4.28
CA ALA A 22 21.80 19.10 5.45
C ALA A 22 21.26 20.51 5.16
N MET A 23 20.02 20.60 4.71
CA MET A 23 19.27 21.86 4.76
C MET A 23 18.79 22.05 6.20
N GLN A 24 19.19 23.16 6.84
CA GLN A 24 18.53 23.63 8.05
C GLN A 24 17.07 23.96 7.73
N ALA A 25 16.18 23.00 8.00
CA ALA A 25 14.75 23.22 7.86
C ALA A 25 14.28 24.08 9.05
N THR A 26 13.75 25.25 8.78
CA THR A 26 12.91 25.98 9.74
C THR A 26 11.69 25.13 10.02
N LEU A 27 11.45 24.84 11.31
CA LEU A 27 10.27 24.08 11.72
C LEU A 27 8.99 24.81 11.25
N SER A 28 8.28 24.21 10.32
CA SER A 28 6.92 24.63 9.97
C SER A 28 5.97 23.84 10.88
N TYR A 29 5.49 24.50 11.94
CA TYR A 29 4.57 23.90 12.90
C TYR A 29 3.26 24.69 12.91
N ALA A 30 2.15 24.01 12.65
CA ALA A 30 0.81 24.53 12.85
C ALA A 30 -0.01 23.53 13.66
N CYS A 31 -0.59 23.95 14.76
CA CYS A 31 -1.44 23.14 15.61
C CYS A 31 -2.83 23.78 15.72
N GLY A 32 -3.87 23.06 15.32
CA GLY A 32 -5.26 23.41 15.61
C GLY A 32 -5.62 22.94 17.02
N ILE A 33 -6.27 23.79 17.80
CA ILE A 33 -6.81 23.41 19.12
C ILE A 33 -8.05 22.53 18.87
N SER A 34 -8.07 21.33 19.45
CA SER A 34 -9.20 20.39 19.38
C SER A 34 -9.43 19.75 20.75
N ASP A 35 -10.69 19.66 21.17
CA ASP A 35 -11.08 18.95 22.38
C ASP A 35 -11.05 17.41 22.20
N ILE A 36 -10.91 16.96 20.97
CA ILE A 36 -10.77 15.53 20.64
C ILE A 36 -9.28 15.23 20.45
N PRO A 37 -8.67 14.38 21.31
CA PRO A 37 -7.26 14.04 21.17
C PRO A 37 -6.99 13.29 19.87
N LEU A 38 -5.88 13.60 19.21
CA LEU A 38 -5.40 12.86 18.06
C LEU A 38 -5.01 11.43 18.48
N LYS A 39 -5.32 10.46 17.62
CA LYS A 39 -4.91 9.08 17.83
C LYS A 39 -3.42 8.92 17.53
N GLY A 40 -2.64 8.51 18.54
CA GLY A 40 -1.19 8.25 18.43
C GLY A 40 -0.86 6.83 17.95
N GLU A 41 -1.78 6.17 17.25
CA GLU A 41 -1.63 4.80 16.77
C GLU A 41 -1.30 4.74 15.26
N THR A 42 -0.62 3.68 14.82
CA THR A 42 -0.40 3.43 13.40
C THR A 42 -1.66 2.89 12.73
N ILE A 43 -1.75 3.00 11.40
CA ILE A 43 -2.86 2.43 10.60
C ILE A 43 -3.02 0.93 10.89
N GLY A 44 -1.91 0.19 10.97
CA GLY A 44 -1.94 -1.24 11.28
C GLY A 44 -2.43 -1.55 12.70
N GLN A 45 -2.04 -0.75 13.70
CA GLN A 45 -2.55 -0.88 15.07
C GLN A 45 -4.06 -0.60 15.13
N ASN A 46 -4.51 0.46 14.44
CA ASN A 46 -5.93 0.80 14.37
C ASN A 46 -6.75 -0.34 13.74
N LEU A 47 -6.30 -0.89 12.61
CA LEU A 47 -7.00 -2.02 11.99
C LEU A 47 -7.14 -3.21 12.95
N ARG A 48 -6.07 -3.60 13.65
CA ARG A 48 -6.13 -4.72 14.62
C ARG A 48 -7.10 -4.45 15.77
N GLN A 49 -7.10 -3.24 16.30
CA GLN A 49 -8.01 -2.84 17.37
C GLN A 49 -9.48 -2.89 16.91
N ILE A 50 -9.76 -2.39 15.70
CA ILE A 50 -11.11 -2.39 15.15
C ILE A 50 -11.57 -3.82 14.82
N ALA A 51 -10.70 -4.65 14.26
CA ALA A 51 -11.01 -6.06 13.99
C ALA A 51 -11.29 -6.85 15.28
N ALA A 52 -10.52 -6.61 16.34
CA ALA A 52 -10.77 -7.21 17.65
C ALA A 52 -12.11 -6.73 18.29
N LYS A 53 -12.46 -5.46 18.09
CA LYS A 53 -13.67 -4.87 18.68
C LYS A 53 -14.95 -5.22 17.90
N PHE A 54 -14.86 -5.35 16.58
CA PHE A 54 -16.00 -5.54 15.69
C PHE A 54 -15.74 -6.60 14.61
N PRO A 55 -15.34 -7.84 14.97
CA PRO A 55 -14.87 -8.84 14.00
C PRO A 55 -15.87 -9.12 12.89
N GLU A 56 -17.17 -9.24 13.24
CA GLU A 56 -18.24 -9.63 12.31
C GLU A 56 -18.81 -8.47 11.49
N ARG A 57 -18.43 -7.21 11.80
CA ARG A 57 -18.93 -6.08 11.00
C ARG A 57 -18.27 -6.07 9.63
N THR A 58 -19.03 -5.73 8.61
CA THR A 58 -18.52 -5.57 7.24
C THR A 58 -17.45 -4.48 7.20
N ALA A 59 -16.26 -4.85 6.73
CA ALA A 59 -15.11 -3.96 6.56
C ALA A 59 -14.97 -3.46 5.12
N LEU A 60 -15.20 -4.32 4.13
CA LEU A 60 -14.98 -4.00 2.71
C LEU A 60 -16.01 -4.70 1.83
N ILE A 61 -16.54 -3.94 0.87
CA ILE A 61 -17.41 -4.45 -0.19
C ILE A 61 -16.88 -3.95 -1.53
N SER A 62 -16.78 -4.85 -2.50
CA SER A 62 -16.52 -4.52 -3.90
C SER A 62 -17.58 -5.21 -4.77
N GLU A 63 -18.65 -4.48 -5.08
CA GLU A 63 -19.78 -4.99 -5.86
C GLU A 63 -19.34 -5.53 -7.22
N TYR A 64 -18.49 -4.80 -7.92
CA TYR A 64 -17.96 -5.20 -9.22
C TYR A 64 -17.23 -6.55 -9.19
N GLN A 65 -16.55 -6.88 -8.08
CA GLN A 65 -15.79 -8.11 -7.92
C GLN A 65 -16.57 -9.18 -7.14
N GLN A 66 -17.81 -8.90 -6.74
CA GLN A 66 -18.62 -9.76 -5.88
C GLN A 66 -17.86 -10.19 -4.62
N TYR A 67 -17.11 -9.23 -4.05
CA TYR A 67 -16.28 -9.42 -2.87
C TYR A 67 -16.89 -8.72 -1.67
N ARG A 68 -16.94 -9.42 -0.55
CA ARG A 68 -17.34 -8.89 0.75
C ARG A 68 -16.46 -9.54 1.81
N ALA A 69 -15.99 -8.75 2.77
CA ALA A 69 -15.26 -9.24 3.94
C ALA A 69 -15.71 -8.49 5.19
N ASN A 70 -15.79 -9.20 6.31
CA ASN A 70 -15.89 -8.59 7.64
C ASN A 70 -14.49 -8.16 8.13
N TYR A 71 -14.41 -7.50 9.30
CA TYR A 71 -13.11 -7.03 9.81
C TYR A 71 -12.15 -8.16 10.16
N SER A 72 -12.63 -9.30 10.64
CA SER A 72 -11.78 -10.47 10.94
C SER A 72 -11.16 -11.03 9.66
N GLU A 73 -11.98 -11.30 8.64
CA GLU A 73 -11.55 -11.80 7.33
C GLU A 73 -10.63 -10.81 6.62
N PHE A 74 -10.96 -9.52 6.70
CA PHE A 74 -10.15 -8.47 6.10
C PHE A 74 -8.76 -8.40 6.73
N LEU A 75 -8.66 -8.42 8.07
CA LEU A 75 -7.37 -8.42 8.77
C LEU A 75 -6.54 -9.64 8.41
N GLU A 76 -7.15 -10.84 8.38
CA GLU A 76 -6.46 -12.08 7.98
C GLU A 76 -5.86 -11.97 6.58
N GLN A 77 -6.64 -11.49 5.60
CA GLN A 77 -6.17 -11.31 4.23
C GLN A 77 -5.06 -10.25 4.14
N VAL A 78 -5.19 -9.13 4.88
CA VAL A 78 -4.14 -8.10 4.97
C VAL A 78 -2.84 -8.70 5.51
N GLU A 79 -2.91 -9.53 6.55
CA GLU A 79 -1.73 -10.20 7.12
C GLU A 79 -1.12 -11.22 6.16
N GLN A 80 -1.93 -11.93 5.38
CA GLN A 80 -1.45 -12.84 4.33
C GLN A 80 -0.70 -12.07 3.23
N VAL A 81 -1.24 -10.93 2.78
CA VAL A 81 -0.56 -10.06 1.80
C VAL A 81 0.75 -9.50 2.37
N ALA A 82 0.75 -9.06 3.63
CA ALA A 82 1.97 -8.57 4.28
C ALA A 82 3.06 -9.66 4.34
N LYS A 83 2.69 -10.89 4.73
CA LYS A 83 3.60 -12.04 4.74
C LYS A 83 4.15 -12.36 3.33
N ALA A 84 3.31 -12.29 2.30
CA ALA A 84 3.73 -12.49 0.92
C ALA A 84 4.73 -11.41 0.47
N LEU A 85 4.49 -10.14 0.77
CA LEU A 85 5.43 -9.05 0.49
C LEU A 85 6.78 -9.27 1.20
N MET A 86 6.76 -9.68 2.46
CA MET A 86 7.97 -10.00 3.22
C MET A 86 8.72 -11.20 2.61
N ALA A 87 8.02 -12.23 2.16
CA ALA A 87 8.62 -13.38 1.48
C ALA A 87 9.28 -12.99 0.14
N HIS A 88 8.80 -11.93 -0.51
CA HIS A 88 9.43 -11.31 -1.68
C HIS A 88 10.53 -10.31 -1.31
N GLY A 89 10.98 -10.25 -0.07
CA GLY A 89 12.11 -9.45 0.37
C GLY A 89 11.77 -8.00 0.75
N ILE A 90 10.51 -7.61 0.72
CA ILE A 90 10.10 -6.24 1.10
C ILE A 90 10.24 -6.07 2.61
N ARG A 91 10.84 -4.95 3.01
CA ARG A 91 11.13 -4.58 4.40
C ARG A 91 10.49 -3.24 4.73
N ARG A 92 10.53 -2.88 6.00
CA ARG A 92 10.12 -1.56 6.48
C ARG A 92 10.90 -0.45 5.76
N GLY A 93 10.18 0.52 5.20
CA GLY A 93 10.73 1.65 4.45
C GLY A 93 10.86 1.43 2.95
N ASP A 94 10.77 0.17 2.48
CA ASP A 94 10.78 -0.12 1.04
C ASP A 94 9.50 0.38 0.37
N ARG A 95 9.57 0.63 -0.93
CA ARG A 95 8.48 1.20 -1.72
C ARG A 95 7.82 0.15 -2.58
N VAL A 96 6.53 -0.05 -2.34
CA VAL A 96 5.69 -0.97 -3.11
C VAL A 96 4.78 -0.15 -4.01
N GLY A 97 5.01 -0.20 -5.31
CA GLY A 97 4.15 0.42 -6.31
C GLY A 97 2.91 -0.41 -6.57
N ILE A 98 1.76 0.26 -6.71
CA ILE A 98 0.54 -0.37 -7.19
C ILE A 98 0.04 0.35 -8.44
N TRP A 99 -0.01 -0.38 -9.56
CA TRP A 99 -0.50 0.08 -10.85
C TRP A 99 -1.71 -0.76 -11.26
N SER A 100 -2.88 -0.32 -10.84
CA SER A 100 -4.12 -1.06 -11.00
C SER A 100 -5.33 -0.11 -10.97
N PRO A 101 -6.41 -0.39 -11.70
CA PRO A 101 -7.70 0.24 -11.45
C PRO A 101 -8.20 -0.13 -10.04
N ASN A 102 -9.30 0.53 -9.61
CA ASN A 102 -9.89 0.29 -8.30
C ASN A 102 -10.37 -1.15 -8.16
N ARG A 103 -9.83 -1.87 -7.16
CA ARG A 103 -10.12 -3.27 -6.83
C ARG A 103 -9.98 -3.49 -5.33
N TYR A 104 -10.62 -4.53 -4.78
CA TYR A 104 -10.50 -4.82 -3.35
C TYR A 104 -9.04 -5.16 -2.95
N GLU A 105 -8.30 -5.81 -3.84
CA GLU A 105 -6.89 -6.17 -3.63
C GLU A 105 -6.00 -4.94 -3.43
N TRP A 106 -6.38 -3.82 -4.06
CA TRP A 106 -5.70 -2.54 -3.88
C TRP A 106 -5.77 -2.10 -2.40
N VAL A 107 -6.94 -2.27 -1.79
CA VAL A 107 -7.16 -1.95 -0.36
C VAL A 107 -6.37 -2.91 0.53
N LEU A 108 -6.32 -4.21 0.19
CA LEU A 108 -5.50 -5.18 0.92
C LEU A 108 -4.02 -4.79 0.92
N VAL A 109 -3.47 -4.42 -0.25
CA VAL A 109 -2.06 -3.97 -0.36
C VAL A 109 -1.81 -2.71 0.45
N GLN A 110 -2.73 -1.75 0.44
CA GLN A 110 -2.63 -0.52 1.22
C GLN A 110 -2.49 -0.81 2.72
N TYR A 111 -3.34 -1.65 3.26
CA TYR A 111 -3.28 -2.00 4.68
C TYR A 111 -2.11 -2.93 5.00
N ALA A 112 -1.72 -3.83 4.09
CA ALA A 112 -0.57 -4.70 4.27
C ALA A 112 0.74 -3.91 4.33
N THR A 113 0.96 -2.96 3.42
CA THR A 113 2.13 -2.08 3.46
C THR A 113 2.15 -1.22 4.72
N ALA A 114 1.00 -0.67 5.13
CA ALA A 114 0.89 0.08 6.37
C ALA A 114 1.16 -0.79 7.62
N LEU A 115 0.74 -2.07 7.61
CA LEU A 115 0.94 -3.01 8.71
C LEU A 115 2.41 -3.33 8.93
N MET A 116 3.18 -3.51 7.85
CA MET A 116 4.61 -3.85 7.91
C MET A 116 5.54 -2.63 7.89
N GLY A 117 5.00 -1.43 7.66
CA GLY A 117 5.77 -0.18 7.60
C GLY A 117 6.48 0.05 6.26
N ALA A 118 6.04 -0.61 5.18
CA ALA A 118 6.45 -0.29 3.82
C ALA A 118 5.68 0.92 3.29
N ILE A 119 6.22 1.57 2.27
CA ILE A 119 5.64 2.77 1.66
C ILE A 119 4.88 2.37 0.40
N MET A 120 3.56 2.56 0.40
CA MET A 120 2.77 2.33 -0.79
C MET A 120 2.85 3.52 -1.75
N VAL A 121 3.13 3.26 -3.02
CA VAL A 121 3.20 4.25 -4.09
C VAL A 121 2.08 3.99 -5.09
N ASN A 122 1.13 4.92 -5.16
CA ASN A 122 0.00 4.83 -6.07
C ASN A 122 0.40 5.32 -7.46
N ILE A 123 0.23 4.48 -8.46
CA ILE A 123 0.53 4.81 -9.85
C ILE A 123 -0.78 4.92 -10.62
N ASN A 124 -0.95 6.02 -11.34
CA ASN A 124 -2.14 6.23 -12.14
C ASN A 124 -2.29 5.12 -13.19
N PRO A 125 -3.40 4.34 -13.18
CA PRO A 125 -3.63 3.25 -14.13
C PRO A 125 -3.74 3.70 -15.58
N GLY A 126 -3.99 4.98 -15.82
CA GLY A 126 -4.02 5.58 -17.17
C GLY A 126 -2.64 5.90 -17.76
N TYR A 127 -1.55 5.73 -17.00
CA TYR A 127 -0.22 6.00 -17.55
C TYR A 127 0.13 5.02 -18.67
N LYS A 128 0.63 5.57 -19.77
CA LYS A 128 1.29 4.85 -20.84
C LYS A 128 2.75 4.55 -20.45
N LEU A 129 3.46 3.79 -21.27
CA LEU A 129 4.82 3.31 -20.97
C LEU A 129 5.77 4.40 -20.47
N SER A 130 5.78 5.58 -21.10
CA SER A 130 6.68 6.69 -20.71
C SER A 130 6.33 7.26 -19.33
N GLY A 131 5.03 7.45 -19.04
CA GLY A 131 4.57 7.94 -17.74
C GLY A 131 4.78 6.91 -16.63
N LEU A 132 4.56 5.62 -16.92
CA LEU A 132 4.83 4.54 -15.99
C LEU A 132 6.32 4.47 -15.65
N ARG A 133 7.18 4.48 -16.67
CA ARG A 133 8.64 4.47 -16.49
C ARG A 133 9.10 5.63 -15.60
N TYR A 134 8.65 6.85 -15.89
CA TYR A 134 8.95 8.02 -15.08
C TYR A 134 8.52 7.83 -13.62
N ALA A 135 7.29 7.36 -13.39
CA ALA A 135 6.77 7.15 -12.04
C ALA A 135 7.59 6.12 -11.26
N LEU A 136 8.00 5.01 -11.91
CA LEU A 136 8.81 3.96 -11.30
C LEU A 136 10.21 4.48 -10.91
N GLU A 137 10.88 5.17 -11.84
CA GLU A 137 12.22 5.72 -11.63
C GLU A 137 12.21 6.81 -10.54
N GLN A 138 11.28 7.77 -10.64
CA GLN A 138 11.16 8.89 -9.69
C GLN A 138 10.84 8.41 -8.27
N SER A 139 9.98 7.42 -8.14
CA SER A 139 9.55 6.93 -6.82
C SER A 139 10.50 5.86 -6.25
N ARG A 140 11.47 5.38 -7.01
CA ARG A 140 12.41 4.32 -6.59
C ARG A 140 11.67 3.12 -6.03
N ILE A 141 10.74 2.58 -6.81
CA ILE A 141 9.91 1.45 -6.40
C ILE A 141 10.75 0.17 -6.39
N ASP A 142 10.69 -0.57 -5.27
CA ASP A 142 11.40 -1.83 -5.08
C ASP A 142 10.60 -3.01 -5.67
N LEU A 143 9.26 -2.96 -5.55
CA LEU A 143 8.35 -3.98 -6.06
C LEU A 143 7.12 -3.32 -6.68
N LEU A 144 6.74 -3.76 -7.89
CA LEU A 144 5.54 -3.30 -8.57
C LEU A 144 4.47 -4.40 -8.57
N ILE A 145 3.29 -4.05 -8.07
CA ILE A 145 2.07 -4.85 -8.18
C ILE A 145 1.21 -4.25 -9.30
N ALA A 146 0.89 -5.05 -10.30
CA ALA A 146 0.09 -4.60 -11.44
C ALA A 146 -1.14 -5.49 -11.64
N SER A 147 -2.21 -4.90 -12.15
CA SER A 147 -3.37 -5.67 -12.62
C SER A 147 -3.00 -6.46 -13.88
N SER A 148 -3.47 -7.71 -13.96
CA SER A 148 -3.32 -8.52 -15.18
C SER A 148 -4.17 -8.01 -16.35
N HIS A 149 -5.16 -7.19 -16.06
CA HIS A 149 -6.09 -6.66 -17.07
C HIS A 149 -6.31 -5.18 -16.85
N PHE A 150 -6.05 -4.40 -17.89
CA PHE A 150 -6.45 -3.00 -18.01
C PHE A 150 -7.58 -2.90 -19.03
N ARG A 151 -8.55 -2.00 -18.82
CA ARG A 151 -9.55 -1.73 -19.85
C ARG A 151 -8.83 -1.33 -21.14
N LYS A 152 -9.16 -2.02 -22.24
CA LYS A 152 -8.82 -1.49 -23.57
C LYS A 152 -9.59 -0.17 -23.75
N THR A 153 -8.88 0.94 -23.80
CA THR A 153 -9.39 2.23 -24.28
C THR A 153 -9.40 2.21 -25.79
#